data_22dd37e45b87d867d003dae9744a5c00
#
_entry.id   22dd37e45b87d867d003dae9744a5c00
#
_cell.length_a   1.000
_cell.length_b   1.000
_cell.length_c   1.000
_cell.angle_alpha   90.00
_cell.angle_beta   90.00
_cell.angle_gamma   90.00
#
_symmetry.space_group_name_H-M   'P 1'
#
loop_
_entity.id
_entity.type
_entity.pdbx_description
1 polymer ?
#
loop_
_entity_poly.entity_id
_entity_poly.type
_entity_poly.pdbx_seq_one_letter_code
_entity_poly.pdbx_strand_id
1 'polypeptide(L)'
;MFVRLLLILGMGWPMGLALSGEAGAEVVSEAQRPVMRPEAPPQARADRPAVGVSPPPEPEAASQPPVWQTLAEDDSTHISCLFGLTLLGVRYTRLDPLTSPEDRDCGIARPLNVTALQPGVGIAGGAIMRCATARQLALWLRNEAMPAVRHLPGAPAIAEILPGSTYQCRARVGDGGEKLSEHALGNAFDIVALKLADGSELTISPRSETGDMREAVQKAMRHGACLYFTTVLGPGSNVAHEDHLHFDIATRKGGWRICD
;
A
#
# COMPACT_ATOMS: atom_id res chain seq x y z
N MET A 1 -47.44 49.16 13.64
CA MET A 1 -48.86 49.00 13.24
C MET A 1 -48.94 47.82 12.29
N PHE A 2 -49.85 46.92 12.56
CA PHE A 2 -50.18 45.62 11.93
C PHE A 2 -49.35 44.38 12.31
N VAL A 3 -49.88 43.80 13.39
CA VAL A 3 -49.77 42.36 13.77
C VAL A 3 -50.58 41.54 12.75
N ARG A 4 -50.00 40.45 12.24
CA ARG A 4 -50.78 39.36 11.66
C ARG A 4 -50.46 38.05 12.37
N LEU A 5 -51.39 37.65 13.18
CA LEU A 5 -51.58 36.36 13.84
C LEU A 5 -51.98 35.33 12.75
N LEU A 6 -51.28 34.20 12.63
CA LEU A 6 -51.77 33.06 11.88
C LEU A 6 -51.88 31.84 12.79
N LEU A 7 -53.12 31.44 13.02
CA LEU A 7 -53.50 30.17 13.63
C LEU A 7 -53.16 29.02 12.70
N ILE A 8 -52.52 27.98 13.20
CA ILE A 8 -52.43 26.70 12.52
C ILE A 8 -53.16 25.65 13.37
N LEU A 9 -54.19 25.10 12.73
CA LEU A 9 -55.04 24.02 13.20
C LEU A 9 -54.23 22.74 13.41
N GLY A 10 -54.51 22.06 14.53
CA GLY A 10 -54.06 20.72 14.80
C GLY A 10 -54.84 19.69 13.99
N MET A 11 -54.12 18.77 13.38
CA MET A 11 -54.65 17.51 12.86
C MET A 11 -54.09 16.37 13.69
N GLY A 12 -55.00 15.76 14.46
CA GLY A 12 -54.75 14.53 15.18
C GLY A 12 -54.59 13.34 14.23
N TRP A 13 -53.65 12.48 14.53
CA TRP A 13 -53.51 11.15 13.91
C TRP A 13 -54.02 10.08 14.87
N PRO A 14 -54.71 9.06 14.36
CA PRO A 14 -55.27 8.00 15.17
C PRO A 14 -54.23 6.97 15.60
N MET A 15 -54.39 6.47 16.80
CA MET A 15 -53.73 5.30 17.37
C MET A 15 -53.93 4.06 16.46
N GLY A 16 -52.81 3.53 15.88
CA GLY A 16 -52.79 2.23 15.23
C GLY A 16 -52.31 1.14 16.20
N LEU A 17 -53.05 0.06 16.24
CA LEU A 17 -52.86 -1.14 17.07
C LEU A 17 -51.44 -1.70 17.02
N ALA A 18 -50.92 -2.04 18.17
CA ALA A 18 -49.77 -2.92 18.35
C ALA A 18 -50.16 -4.35 18.01
N LEU A 19 -49.53 -4.94 16.96
CA LEU A 19 -49.46 -6.36 16.74
C LEU A 19 -48.15 -6.86 17.34
N SER A 20 -48.22 -7.54 18.45
CA SER A 20 -47.13 -8.32 19.03
C SER A 20 -46.90 -9.55 18.17
N GLY A 21 -45.86 -9.47 17.28
CA GLY A 21 -45.30 -10.64 16.61
C GLY A 21 -44.16 -11.19 17.46
N GLU A 22 -44.38 -12.34 18.07
CA GLU A 22 -43.30 -13.13 18.67
C GLU A 22 -42.37 -13.61 17.55
N ALA A 23 -41.18 -13.01 17.48
CA ALA A 23 -40.08 -13.53 16.66
C ALA A 23 -39.56 -14.78 17.36
N GLY A 24 -39.98 -15.95 16.86
CA GLY A 24 -39.36 -17.21 17.20
C GLY A 24 -37.87 -17.16 16.82
N ALA A 25 -37.02 -17.32 17.82
CA ALA A 25 -35.58 -17.52 17.61
C ALA A 25 -35.39 -18.87 16.89
N GLU A 26 -35.13 -18.82 15.62
CA GLU A 26 -34.67 -19.98 14.82
C GLU A 26 -33.30 -20.36 15.32
N VAL A 27 -33.19 -21.47 16.04
CA VAL A 27 -31.95 -22.08 16.49
C VAL A 27 -31.21 -22.51 15.24
N VAL A 28 -30.19 -21.77 14.85
CA VAL A 28 -29.27 -22.13 13.76
C VAL A 28 -28.59 -23.44 14.16
N SER A 29 -28.96 -24.52 13.47
CA SER A 29 -28.36 -25.85 13.54
C SER A 29 -26.84 -25.76 13.46
N GLU A 30 -26.19 -26.37 14.43
CA GLU A 30 -24.75 -26.59 14.55
C GLU A 30 -24.14 -26.99 13.20
N ALA A 31 -23.38 -26.09 12.57
CA ALA A 31 -22.70 -26.34 11.33
C ALA A 31 -21.76 -27.52 11.51
N GLN A 32 -21.99 -28.59 10.77
CA GLN A 32 -21.16 -29.79 10.75
C GLN A 32 -19.71 -29.40 10.49
N ARG A 33 -18.84 -29.65 11.46
CA ARG A 33 -17.39 -29.52 11.30
C ARG A 33 -16.92 -30.41 10.13
N PRO A 34 -16.01 -29.91 9.28
CA PRO A 34 -15.44 -30.75 8.24
C PRO A 34 -14.81 -32.01 8.87
N VAL A 35 -15.23 -33.17 8.38
CA VAL A 35 -14.66 -34.45 8.79
C VAL A 35 -13.19 -34.43 8.37
N MET A 36 -12.30 -34.59 9.35
CA MET A 36 -10.88 -34.77 9.05
C MET A 36 -10.69 -35.98 8.14
N ARG A 37 -9.99 -35.78 7.01
CA ARG A 37 -9.60 -36.84 6.08
C ARG A 37 -8.76 -37.85 6.86
N PRO A 38 -9.03 -39.16 6.76
CA PRO A 38 -8.18 -40.18 7.40
C PRO A 38 -6.75 -40.07 6.89
N GLU A 39 -5.79 -40.14 7.81
CA GLU A 39 -4.36 -40.22 7.52
C GLU A 39 -4.10 -41.43 6.62
N ALA A 40 -3.38 -41.20 5.52
CA ALA A 40 -2.96 -42.30 4.65
C ALA A 40 -1.96 -43.19 5.39
N PRO A 41 -2.04 -44.51 5.21
CA PRO A 41 -1.08 -45.42 5.87
C PRO A 41 0.36 -45.14 5.43
N PRO A 42 1.35 -45.37 6.30
CA PRO A 42 2.74 -45.11 5.97
C PRO A 42 3.19 -45.99 4.81
N GLN A 43 3.59 -45.35 3.69
CA GLN A 43 4.17 -46.07 2.57
C GLN A 43 5.56 -46.62 2.99
N ALA A 44 5.73 -47.95 2.85
CA ALA A 44 7.00 -48.60 3.06
C ALA A 44 8.06 -47.97 2.15
N ARG A 45 9.16 -47.50 2.77
CA ARG A 45 10.37 -47.08 2.07
C ARG A 45 10.92 -48.27 1.28
N ALA A 46 10.79 -48.24 -0.03
CA ALA A 46 11.59 -49.06 -0.91
C ALA A 46 13.01 -48.47 -0.92
N ASP A 47 13.99 -49.27 -0.45
CA ASP A 47 15.42 -48.97 -0.54
C ASP A 47 15.79 -48.74 -2.02
N ARG A 48 16.12 -47.51 -2.37
CA ARG A 48 16.79 -47.18 -3.62
C ARG A 48 18.27 -46.97 -3.32
N PRO A 49 19.17 -47.68 -4.04
CA PRO A 49 20.58 -47.42 -3.89
C PRO A 49 20.92 -46.02 -4.40
N ALA A 50 21.60 -45.26 -3.57
CA ALA A 50 22.11 -43.94 -3.88
C ALA A 50 23.23 -44.07 -4.94
N VAL A 51 22.96 -43.57 -6.14
CA VAL A 51 24.04 -43.11 -7.04
C VAL A 51 23.78 -41.61 -7.21
N GLY A 52 24.41 -40.86 -6.31
CA GLY A 52 24.44 -39.42 -6.41
C GLY A 52 25.43 -38.98 -7.48
N VAL A 53 24.92 -38.57 -8.63
CA VAL A 53 25.59 -37.61 -9.46
C VAL A 53 24.64 -36.39 -9.50
N SER A 54 25.00 -35.38 -8.69
CA SER A 54 24.33 -34.08 -8.83
C SER A 54 24.59 -33.59 -10.25
N PRO A 55 23.53 -33.23 -11.00
CA PRO A 55 23.75 -32.59 -12.29
C PRO A 55 24.52 -31.27 -12.04
N PRO A 56 25.42 -30.87 -12.97
CA PRO A 56 26.07 -29.59 -12.88
C PRO A 56 25.00 -28.49 -12.86
N PRO A 57 25.23 -27.36 -12.14
CA PRO A 57 24.27 -26.27 -12.08
C PRO A 57 23.96 -25.79 -13.51
N GLU A 58 22.68 -25.77 -13.83
CA GLU A 58 22.18 -25.42 -15.15
C GLU A 58 22.59 -23.99 -15.55
N PRO A 59 23.07 -23.79 -16.79
CA PRO A 59 23.47 -22.47 -17.28
C PRO A 59 22.31 -21.48 -17.53
N GLU A 60 21.06 -21.88 -17.26
CA GLU A 60 19.87 -21.10 -17.64
C GLU A 60 19.68 -19.79 -16.87
N ALA A 61 20.13 -19.69 -15.63
CA ALA A 61 20.00 -18.45 -14.85
C ALA A 61 20.85 -17.30 -15.38
N ALA A 62 21.93 -17.61 -16.11
CA ALA A 62 22.81 -16.61 -16.72
C ALA A 62 22.30 -16.04 -18.06
N SER A 63 21.29 -16.67 -18.67
CA SER A 63 20.79 -16.31 -20.01
C SER A 63 19.62 -15.31 -19.97
N GLN A 64 18.96 -15.16 -18.83
CA GLN A 64 17.84 -14.21 -18.70
C GLN A 64 18.35 -12.80 -18.36
N PRO A 65 17.71 -11.73 -18.91
CA PRO A 65 18.06 -10.38 -18.54
C PRO A 65 17.79 -10.14 -17.04
N PRO A 66 18.55 -9.25 -16.38
CA PRO A 66 18.28 -8.84 -15.00
C PRO A 66 16.83 -8.39 -14.81
N VAL A 67 16.25 -8.65 -13.61
CA VAL A 67 14.85 -8.34 -13.33
C VAL A 67 14.52 -6.88 -13.58
N TRP A 68 15.39 -5.95 -13.16
CA TRP A 68 15.16 -4.52 -13.39
C TRP A 68 15.08 -4.12 -14.86
N GLN A 69 15.76 -4.86 -15.77
CA GLN A 69 15.67 -4.62 -17.21
C GLN A 69 14.33 -5.08 -17.78
N THR A 70 13.76 -6.18 -17.26
CA THR A 70 12.45 -6.67 -17.69
C THR A 70 11.30 -5.73 -17.29
N LEU A 71 11.56 -4.86 -16.32
CA LEU A 71 10.60 -3.84 -15.83
C LEU A 71 10.78 -2.48 -16.53
N ALA A 72 11.74 -2.37 -17.47
CA ALA A 72 11.95 -1.13 -18.20
C ALA A 72 10.73 -0.80 -19.06
N GLU A 73 10.17 0.40 -18.88
CA GLU A 73 9.11 0.90 -19.74
C GLU A 73 9.68 1.23 -21.14
N ASP A 74 8.89 1.01 -22.19
CA ASP A 74 9.18 1.55 -23.51
C ASP A 74 9.16 3.10 -23.50
N ASP A 75 9.70 3.72 -24.57
CA ASP A 75 9.82 5.18 -24.64
C ASP A 75 8.47 5.90 -24.53
N SER A 76 7.42 5.37 -25.17
CA SER A 76 6.11 6.00 -25.20
C SER A 76 5.45 5.97 -23.83
N THR A 77 5.53 4.84 -23.15
CA THR A 77 5.04 4.65 -21.78
C THR A 77 5.78 5.56 -20.80
N HIS A 78 7.12 5.61 -20.91
CA HIS A 78 7.94 6.48 -20.07
C HIS A 78 7.64 7.96 -20.27
N ILE A 79 7.57 8.44 -21.52
CA ILE A 79 7.23 9.83 -21.85
C ILE A 79 5.85 10.19 -21.33
N SER A 80 4.86 9.31 -21.51
CA SER A 80 3.49 9.51 -21.00
C SER A 80 3.47 9.60 -19.47
N CYS A 81 4.28 8.78 -18.80
CA CYS A 81 4.41 8.85 -17.34
C CYS A 81 5.02 10.19 -16.90
N LEU A 82 6.12 10.63 -17.52
CA LEU A 82 6.76 11.91 -17.20
C LEU A 82 5.83 13.09 -17.44
N PHE A 83 5.03 13.05 -18.51
CA PHE A 83 4.01 14.06 -18.78
C PHE A 83 2.97 14.08 -17.64
N GLY A 84 2.52 12.91 -17.20
CA GLY A 84 1.64 12.79 -16.03
C GLY A 84 2.24 13.39 -14.75
N LEU A 85 3.53 13.18 -14.50
CA LEU A 85 4.23 13.82 -13.37
C LEU A 85 4.25 15.34 -13.48
N THR A 86 4.47 15.87 -14.70
CA THR A 86 4.45 17.31 -14.95
C THR A 86 3.06 17.91 -14.64
N LEU A 87 1.98 17.25 -15.09
CA LEU A 87 0.59 17.69 -14.80
C LEU A 87 0.26 17.65 -13.31
N LEU A 88 0.87 16.73 -12.56
CA LEU A 88 0.72 16.61 -11.11
C LEU A 88 1.60 17.61 -10.34
N GLY A 89 2.52 18.31 -11.00
CA GLY A 89 3.45 19.24 -10.38
C GLY A 89 4.59 18.57 -9.60
N VAL A 90 4.89 17.31 -9.92
CA VAL A 90 6.00 16.55 -9.31
C VAL A 90 7.33 17.15 -9.73
N ARG A 91 8.25 17.33 -8.79
CA ARG A 91 9.63 17.76 -9.08
C ARG A 91 10.58 16.57 -8.99
N TYR A 92 11.36 16.38 -10.03
CA TYR A 92 12.31 15.27 -10.14
C TYR A 92 13.50 15.63 -11.03
N THR A 93 14.59 14.86 -10.89
CA THR A 93 15.70 14.79 -11.85
C THR A 93 15.77 13.37 -12.40
N ARG A 94 16.10 13.24 -13.69
CA ARG A 94 16.40 11.95 -14.30
C ARG A 94 17.82 11.55 -13.93
N LEU A 95 18.02 10.28 -13.65
CA LEU A 95 19.31 9.71 -13.36
C LEU A 95 19.68 8.69 -14.42
N ASP A 96 20.97 8.37 -14.52
CA ASP A 96 21.45 7.24 -15.31
C ASP A 96 20.94 5.92 -14.74
N PRO A 97 20.87 4.83 -15.54
CA PRO A 97 20.44 3.54 -15.06
C PRO A 97 21.17 3.13 -13.79
N LEU A 98 20.40 2.72 -12.79
CA LEU A 98 20.92 2.29 -11.49
C LEU A 98 21.05 0.77 -11.48
N THR A 99 22.21 0.28 -11.08
CA THR A 99 22.50 -1.16 -10.90
C THR A 99 23.22 -1.38 -9.58
N SER A 100 23.21 -2.61 -9.10
CA SER A 100 23.96 -2.99 -7.89
C SER A 100 25.06 -3.99 -8.24
N PRO A 101 26.26 -3.83 -7.68
CA PRO A 101 27.31 -4.85 -7.80
C PRO A 101 27.05 -6.08 -6.93
N GLU A 102 26.18 -5.97 -5.93
CA GLU A 102 25.88 -7.02 -4.95
C GLU A 102 24.86 -8.04 -5.50
N ASP A 103 23.92 -7.57 -6.32
CA ASP A 103 22.90 -8.40 -6.94
C ASP A 103 22.55 -7.83 -8.32
N ARG A 104 22.78 -8.65 -9.36
CA ARG A 104 22.54 -8.29 -10.77
C ARG A 104 21.08 -7.93 -11.06
N ASP A 105 20.14 -8.43 -10.27
CA ASP A 105 18.71 -8.26 -10.45
C ASP A 105 18.18 -6.99 -9.78
N CYS A 106 18.96 -6.35 -8.90
CA CYS A 106 18.70 -5.04 -8.33
C CYS A 106 18.99 -3.92 -9.34
N GLY A 107 18.08 -2.99 -9.48
CA GLY A 107 18.31 -1.80 -10.30
C GLY A 107 17.03 -1.11 -10.77
N ILE A 108 17.24 -0.02 -11.50
CA ILE A 108 16.17 0.76 -12.15
C ILE A 108 16.69 1.24 -13.50
N ALA A 109 16.00 0.88 -14.58
CA ALA A 109 16.43 1.24 -15.95
C ALA A 109 16.34 2.75 -16.24
N ARG A 110 15.32 3.42 -15.69
CA ARG A 110 15.04 4.85 -15.89
C ARG A 110 14.69 5.50 -14.55
N PRO A 111 15.67 5.63 -13.63
CA PRO A 111 15.41 6.12 -12.29
C PRO A 111 15.15 7.63 -12.28
N LEU A 112 14.27 8.04 -11.36
CA LEU A 112 14.02 9.43 -11.05
C LEU A 112 14.43 9.68 -9.60
N ASN A 113 15.14 10.78 -9.34
CA ASN A 113 15.25 11.33 -7.99
C ASN A 113 14.11 12.34 -7.80
N VAL A 114 13.11 11.98 -7.02
CA VAL A 114 11.91 12.79 -6.77
C VAL A 114 12.10 13.61 -5.51
N THR A 115 11.99 14.92 -5.61
CA THR A 115 12.19 15.86 -4.49
C THR A 115 10.89 16.48 -3.97
N ALA A 116 9.80 16.46 -4.77
CA ALA A 116 8.47 16.87 -4.33
C ALA A 116 7.40 16.14 -5.15
N LEU A 117 6.31 15.74 -4.50
CA LEU A 117 5.19 15.02 -5.12
C LEU A 117 4.04 15.93 -5.54
N GLN A 118 3.93 17.10 -4.95
CA GLN A 118 2.96 18.16 -5.28
C GLN A 118 3.63 19.52 -5.08
N PRO A 119 3.11 20.59 -5.69
CA PRO A 119 3.52 21.94 -5.33
C PRO A 119 3.35 22.18 -3.81
N GLY A 120 4.44 22.51 -3.14
CA GLY A 120 4.46 22.76 -1.69
C GLY A 120 4.59 21.50 -0.81
N VAL A 121 4.67 20.29 -1.38
CA VAL A 121 4.88 19.05 -0.61
C VAL A 121 6.16 18.36 -1.06
N GLY A 122 7.21 18.47 -0.25
CA GLY A 122 8.52 17.87 -0.47
C GLY A 122 8.61 16.41 -0.05
N ILE A 123 9.71 15.77 -0.44
CA ILE A 123 10.22 14.51 0.14
C ILE A 123 11.54 14.83 0.81
N ALA A 124 11.66 14.58 2.10
CA ALA A 124 12.88 14.82 2.85
C ALA A 124 14.05 14.01 2.27
N GLY A 125 15.12 14.70 1.89
CA GLY A 125 16.29 14.06 1.25
C GLY A 125 16.08 13.62 -0.21
N GLY A 126 14.88 13.73 -0.74
CA GLY A 126 14.50 13.15 -2.05
C GLY A 126 14.41 11.63 -2.00
N ALA A 127 13.96 11.03 -3.10
CA ALA A 127 13.78 9.57 -3.19
C ALA A 127 14.01 9.07 -4.60
N ILE A 128 14.79 7.99 -4.73
CA ILE A 128 15.03 7.34 -6.03
C ILE A 128 13.95 6.27 -6.25
N MET A 129 13.26 6.37 -7.39
CA MET A 129 12.20 5.43 -7.74
C MET A 129 11.91 5.43 -9.24
N ARG A 130 11.06 4.52 -9.68
CA ARG A 130 10.52 4.50 -11.05
C ARG A 130 9.46 5.58 -11.22
N CYS A 131 9.27 6.02 -12.48
CA CYS A 131 8.24 6.99 -12.82
C CYS A 131 6.83 6.52 -12.39
N ALA A 132 6.51 5.25 -12.60
CA ALA A 132 5.22 4.67 -12.20
C ALA A 132 4.97 4.80 -10.69
N THR A 133 5.98 4.52 -9.86
CA THR A 133 5.89 4.66 -8.38
C THR A 133 5.64 6.11 -7.99
N ALA A 134 6.42 7.04 -8.55
CA ALA A 134 6.26 8.48 -8.30
C ALA A 134 4.85 8.98 -8.67
N ARG A 135 4.32 8.51 -9.80
CA ARG A 135 2.97 8.88 -10.24
C ARG A 135 1.89 8.37 -9.27
N GLN A 136 1.98 7.12 -8.81
CA GLN A 136 1.01 6.59 -7.85
C GLN A 136 1.08 7.32 -6.51
N LEU A 137 2.29 7.62 -6.02
CA LEU A 137 2.47 8.43 -4.81
C LEU A 137 1.87 9.83 -4.94
N ALA A 138 2.08 10.50 -6.07
CA ALA A 138 1.53 11.84 -6.29
C ALA A 138 -0.01 11.84 -6.37
N LEU A 139 -0.60 10.82 -7.00
CA LEU A 139 -2.05 10.64 -7.07
C LEU A 139 -2.64 10.35 -5.69
N TRP A 140 -2.06 9.39 -4.95
CA TRP A 140 -2.46 9.07 -3.59
C TRP A 140 -2.36 10.28 -2.66
N LEU A 141 -1.23 11.00 -2.71
CA LEU A 141 -1.03 12.20 -1.89
C LEU A 141 -2.14 13.23 -2.14
N ARG A 142 -2.42 13.52 -3.43
CA ARG A 142 -3.40 14.51 -3.85
C ARG A 142 -4.83 14.13 -3.46
N ASN A 143 -5.20 12.88 -3.70
CA ASN A 143 -6.60 12.46 -3.64
C ASN A 143 -7.01 11.87 -2.28
N GLU A 144 -6.04 11.33 -1.51
CA GLU A 144 -6.31 10.63 -0.26
C GLU A 144 -5.63 11.32 0.94
N ALA A 145 -4.29 11.46 0.93
CA ALA A 145 -3.57 11.92 2.11
C ALA A 145 -3.85 13.40 2.42
N MET A 146 -3.78 14.28 1.42
CA MET A 146 -4.03 15.71 1.63
C MET A 146 -5.47 15.99 2.11
N PRO A 147 -6.53 15.40 1.54
CA PRO A 147 -7.88 15.56 2.07
C PRO A 147 -8.02 15.00 3.48
N ALA A 148 -7.46 13.80 3.76
CA ALA A 148 -7.56 13.17 5.08
C ALA A 148 -6.93 14.03 6.18
N VAL A 149 -5.72 14.54 5.96
CA VAL A 149 -4.97 15.38 6.93
C VAL A 149 -5.72 16.66 7.29
N ARG A 150 -6.52 17.22 6.39
CA ARG A 150 -7.34 18.42 6.67
C ARG A 150 -8.42 18.21 7.73
N HIS A 151 -8.73 16.95 8.08
CA HIS A 151 -9.63 16.64 9.19
C HIS A 151 -8.96 16.70 10.55
N LEU A 152 -7.63 16.82 10.62
CA LEU A 152 -6.94 17.07 11.89
C LEU A 152 -7.31 18.45 12.46
N PRO A 153 -7.25 18.64 13.79
CA PRO A 153 -7.46 19.95 14.41
C PRO A 153 -6.59 21.04 13.77
N GLY A 154 -7.20 22.18 13.45
CA GLY A 154 -6.53 23.26 12.73
C GLY A 154 -6.46 23.08 11.21
N ALA A 155 -6.97 21.97 10.66
CA ALA A 155 -6.98 21.66 9.23
C ALA A 155 -5.62 21.90 8.53
N PRO A 156 -4.51 21.34 9.05
CA PRO A 156 -3.17 21.64 8.55
C PRO A 156 -2.99 21.11 7.11
N ALA A 157 -2.04 21.71 6.39
CA ALA A 157 -1.56 21.15 5.12
C ALA A 157 -0.35 20.25 5.34
N ILE A 158 -0.12 19.27 4.45
CA ILE A 158 1.13 18.51 4.42
C ILE A 158 2.19 19.40 3.77
N ALA A 159 3.36 19.52 4.40
CA ALA A 159 4.52 20.26 3.89
C ALA A 159 5.60 19.34 3.35
N GLU A 160 5.80 18.18 3.99
CA GLU A 160 6.87 17.25 3.64
C GLU A 160 6.51 15.82 4.03
N ILE A 161 6.92 14.86 3.19
CA ILE A 161 6.89 13.44 3.52
C ILE A 161 8.25 13.04 4.06
N LEU A 162 8.27 12.37 5.19
CA LEU A 162 9.48 11.78 5.77
C LEU A 162 9.53 10.31 5.34
N PRO A 163 10.43 9.96 4.40
CA PRO A 163 10.52 8.59 3.90
C PRO A 163 11.23 7.69 4.91
N GLY A 164 10.84 6.42 4.93
CA GLY A 164 11.64 5.31 5.42
C GLY A 164 12.57 4.80 4.31
N SER A 165 12.42 3.54 3.93
CA SER A 165 13.17 2.99 2.79
C SER A 165 12.64 3.53 1.46
N THR A 166 13.57 3.86 0.55
CA THR A 166 13.28 4.17 -0.86
C THR A 166 13.91 3.10 -1.74
N TYR A 167 14.87 3.42 -2.63
CA TYR A 167 15.64 2.39 -3.32
C TYR A 167 16.62 1.73 -2.35
N GLN A 168 16.58 0.40 -2.27
CA GLN A 168 17.51 -0.39 -1.48
C GLN A 168 17.61 -1.80 -2.05
N CYS A 169 18.82 -2.19 -2.51
CA CYS A 169 19.08 -3.56 -2.95
C CYS A 169 19.09 -4.50 -1.75
N ARG A 170 18.03 -5.29 -1.58
CA ARG A 170 17.87 -6.27 -0.52
C ARG A 170 16.77 -7.27 -0.83
N ALA A 171 16.81 -8.40 -0.17
CA ALA A 171 15.70 -9.36 -0.17
C ALA A 171 14.50 -8.84 0.64
N ARG A 172 13.35 -9.46 0.47
CA ARG A 172 12.16 -9.23 1.29
C ARG A 172 12.40 -9.68 2.72
N VAL A 173 11.83 -8.96 3.67
CA VAL A 173 11.81 -9.36 5.08
C VAL A 173 10.78 -10.49 5.24
N GLY A 174 11.18 -11.59 5.87
CA GLY A 174 10.29 -12.72 6.18
C GLY A 174 10.18 -13.83 5.12
N ASP A 175 10.79 -13.68 3.95
CA ASP A 175 10.74 -14.65 2.84
C ASP A 175 11.96 -15.62 2.82
N GLY A 176 12.75 -15.68 3.88
CA GLY A 176 13.99 -16.47 3.90
C GLY A 176 15.08 -15.99 2.95
N GLY A 177 14.92 -14.81 2.35
CA GLY A 177 15.91 -14.20 1.45
C GLY A 177 15.82 -14.63 -0.01
N GLU A 178 14.77 -15.37 -0.41
CA GLU A 178 14.66 -15.93 -1.77
C GLU A 178 14.15 -14.91 -2.82
N LYS A 179 13.46 -13.86 -2.39
CA LYS A 179 12.84 -12.89 -3.33
C LYS A 179 13.35 -11.48 -3.08
N LEU A 180 13.63 -10.77 -4.17
CA LEU A 180 13.96 -9.36 -4.10
C LEU A 180 12.79 -8.54 -3.55
N SER A 181 13.14 -7.54 -2.74
CA SER A 181 12.21 -6.51 -2.31
C SER A 181 11.85 -5.60 -3.49
N GLU A 182 10.62 -5.07 -3.49
CA GLU A 182 10.20 -4.07 -4.48
C GLU A 182 10.99 -2.75 -4.35
N HIS A 183 11.61 -2.50 -3.19
CA HIS A 183 12.57 -1.40 -3.01
C HIS A 183 13.80 -1.57 -3.90
N ALA A 184 14.26 -2.80 -4.13
CA ALA A 184 15.41 -3.11 -4.99
C ALA A 184 15.14 -2.84 -6.48
N LEU A 185 13.89 -2.60 -6.84
CA LEU A 185 13.42 -2.36 -8.21
C LEU A 185 12.85 -0.94 -8.39
N GLY A 186 12.89 -0.09 -7.35
CA GLY A 186 12.31 1.24 -7.34
C GLY A 186 10.78 1.25 -7.43
N ASN A 187 10.14 0.14 -7.10
CA ASN A 187 8.69 -0.06 -7.12
C ASN A 187 8.02 0.26 -5.79
N ALA A 188 8.78 0.41 -4.70
CA ALA A 188 8.25 0.60 -3.35
C ALA A 188 8.72 1.92 -2.73
N PHE A 189 7.93 2.37 -1.75
CA PHE A 189 8.20 3.57 -0.97
C PHE A 189 7.61 3.41 0.43
N ASP A 190 8.44 3.68 1.46
CA ASP A 190 8.03 3.68 2.86
C ASP A 190 7.84 5.10 3.36
N ILE A 191 6.80 5.31 4.18
CA ILE A 191 6.47 6.60 4.82
C ILE A 191 6.49 6.40 6.33
N VAL A 192 7.38 7.09 7.02
CA VAL A 192 7.46 7.04 8.49
C VAL A 192 6.68 8.18 9.15
N ALA A 193 6.57 9.32 8.49
CA ALA A 193 5.80 10.46 9.00
C ALA A 193 5.44 11.46 7.90
N LEU A 194 4.49 12.34 8.22
CA LEU A 194 4.16 13.54 7.47
C LEU A 194 4.44 14.76 8.34
N LYS A 195 5.27 15.69 7.86
CA LYS A 195 5.48 16.99 8.47
C LYS A 195 4.39 17.94 7.97
N LEU A 196 3.75 18.63 8.89
CA LEU A 196 2.63 19.51 8.60
C LEU A 196 3.10 20.97 8.55
N ALA A 197 2.34 21.82 7.86
CA ALA A 197 2.71 23.21 7.65
C ALA A 197 2.70 24.07 8.94
N ASP A 198 2.01 23.61 9.98
CA ASP A 198 2.02 24.21 11.31
C ASP A 198 3.24 23.79 12.16
N GLY A 199 4.15 23.00 11.58
CA GLY A 199 5.35 22.48 12.24
C GLY A 199 5.12 21.19 13.04
N SER A 200 3.88 20.74 13.19
CA SER A 200 3.58 19.45 13.82
C SER A 200 3.91 18.29 12.88
N GLU A 201 3.94 17.06 13.45
CA GLU A 201 4.23 15.83 12.72
C GLU A 201 3.15 14.78 12.97
N LEU A 202 2.73 14.11 11.90
CA LEU A 202 1.91 12.91 11.96
C LEU A 202 2.80 11.70 11.71
N THR A 203 3.36 11.15 12.78
CA THR A 203 4.17 9.92 12.75
C THR A 203 3.28 8.71 12.50
N ILE A 204 3.73 7.79 11.66
CA ILE A 204 3.08 6.48 11.48
C ILE A 204 3.46 5.58 12.65
N SER A 205 2.46 5.06 13.34
CA SER A 205 2.66 4.21 14.50
C SER A 205 1.41 3.36 14.77
N PRO A 206 1.52 2.27 15.55
CA PRO A 206 0.34 1.55 16.00
C PRO A 206 -0.59 2.50 16.77
N ARG A 207 -1.79 2.65 16.25
CA ARG A 207 -2.87 3.43 16.88
C ARG A 207 -4.01 2.47 17.14
N SER A 208 -3.88 1.74 18.24
CA SER A 208 -4.88 0.77 18.64
C SER A 208 -6.02 1.48 19.34
N GLU A 209 -7.11 1.68 18.63
CA GLU A 209 -8.42 2.04 19.19
C GLU A 209 -8.43 3.27 20.13
N THR A 210 -7.56 4.26 19.83
CA THR A 210 -7.60 5.54 20.58
C THR A 210 -8.87 6.32 20.26
N GLY A 211 -9.50 6.03 19.12
CA GLY A 211 -10.70 6.72 18.64
C GLY A 211 -10.48 8.19 18.30
N ASP A 212 -9.21 8.62 18.21
CA ASP A 212 -8.88 10.00 17.89
C ASP A 212 -8.81 10.24 16.37
N MET A 213 -8.77 11.52 15.98
CA MET A 213 -8.72 11.91 14.58
C MET A 213 -7.41 11.50 13.90
N ARG A 214 -6.30 11.38 14.64
CA ARG A 214 -5.01 10.92 14.07
C ARG A 214 -5.09 9.47 13.65
N GLU A 215 -5.76 8.62 14.42
CA GLU A 215 -6.03 7.24 14.06
C GLU A 215 -6.90 7.16 12.81
N ALA A 216 -8.01 7.90 12.76
CA ALA A 216 -8.91 7.94 11.61
C ALA A 216 -8.19 8.39 10.33
N VAL A 217 -7.37 9.43 10.40
CA VAL A 217 -6.58 9.95 9.28
C VAL A 217 -5.54 8.93 8.81
N GLN A 218 -4.79 8.30 9.72
CA GLN A 218 -3.81 7.27 9.36
C GLN A 218 -4.47 6.08 8.66
N LYS A 219 -5.61 5.61 9.18
CA LYS A 219 -6.41 4.54 8.56
C LYS A 219 -6.92 4.94 7.17
N ALA A 220 -7.46 6.15 7.03
CA ALA A 220 -7.95 6.66 5.74
C ALA A 220 -6.83 6.73 4.68
N MET A 221 -5.67 7.27 5.04
CA MET A 221 -4.50 7.32 4.16
C MET A 221 -4.04 5.93 3.72
N ARG A 222 -3.97 4.98 4.67
CA ARG A 222 -3.55 3.61 4.39
C ARG A 222 -4.54 2.88 3.49
N HIS A 223 -5.82 2.87 3.82
CA HIS A 223 -6.83 2.17 3.02
C HIS A 223 -7.02 2.83 1.64
N GLY A 224 -6.99 4.17 1.56
CA GLY A 224 -7.05 4.88 0.28
C GLY A 224 -5.87 4.57 -0.65
N ALA A 225 -4.71 4.22 -0.09
CA ALA A 225 -3.55 3.83 -0.88
C ALA A 225 -3.79 2.57 -1.74
N CYS A 226 -4.71 1.70 -1.34
CA CYS A 226 -5.11 0.52 -2.12
C CYS A 226 -5.72 0.82 -3.48
N LEU A 227 -6.17 2.04 -3.73
CA LEU A 227 -6.63 2.47 -5.04
C LEU A 227 -5.47 2.66 -6.03
N TYR A 228 -4.28 2.92 -5.52
CA TYR A 228 -3.09 3.29 -6.30
C TYR A 228 -2.01 2.21 -6.30
N PHE A 229 -1.87 1.46 -5.22
CA PHE A 229 -0.80 0.49 -4.99
C PHE A 229 -1.33 -0.94 -4.96
N THR A 230 -0.50 -1.89 -5.30
CA THR A 230 -0.85 -3.31 -5.30
C THR A 230 -0.49 -4.00 -4.00
N THR A 231 0.44 -3.44 -3.22
CA THR A 231 0.67 -3.77 -1.82
C THR A 231 0.59 -2.51 -0.98
N VAL A 232 -0.17 -2.58 0.10
CA VAL A 232 -0.27 -1.56 1.14
C VAL A 232 -0.18 -2.26 2.47
N LEU A 233 0.90 -2.00 3.22
CA LEU A 233 1.11 -2.53 4.57
C LEU A 233 1.33 -1.36 5.54
N GLY A 234 1.12 -1.63 6.81
CA GLY A 234 1.33 -0.63 7.85
C GLY A 234 1.11 -1.21 9.24
N PRO A 235 1.02 -0.39 10.28
CA PRO A 235 0.83 -0.84 11.65
C PRO A 235 -0.36 -1.81 11.78
N GLY A 236 -0.09 -3.01 12.32
CA GLY A 236 -1.05 -4.11 12.44
C GLY A 236 -0.99 -5.15 11.33
N SER A 237 -0.29 -4.91 10.19
CA SER A 237 -0.09 -5.95 9.17
C SER A 237 0.86 -7.05 9.67
N ASN A 238 2.01 -6.64 10.16
CA ASN A 238 3.04 -7.51 10.76
C ASN A 238 4.09 -6.65 11.47
N VAL A 239 4.92 -7.28 12.29
CA VAL A 239 5.94 -6.61 13.12
C VAL A 239 6.91 -5.72 12.31
N ALA A 240 7.21 -6.08 11.07
CA ALA A 240 8.13 -5.31 10.25
C ALA A 240 7.56 -3.99 9.72
N HIS A 241 6.24 -3.76 9.86
CA HIS A 241 5.53 -2.59 9.35
C HIS A 241 4.79 -1.80 10.45
N GLU A 242 5.23 -1.94 11.71
CA GLU A 242 4.57 -1.26 12.84
C GLU A 242 4.83 0.26 12.89
N ASP A 243 5.88 0.75 12.25
CA ASP A 243 6.36 2.13 12.35
C ASP A 243 6.35 2.90 11.02
N HIS A 244 5.82 2.31 9.95
CA HIS A 244 5.73 2.96 8.64
C HIS A 244 4.59 2.41 7.80
N LEU A 245 4.20 3.16 6.76
CA LEU A 245 3.36 2.67 5.66
C LEU A 245 4.26 2.22 4.53
N HIS A 246 4.13 0.98 4.11
CA HIS A 246 4.79 0.44 2.91
C HIS A 246 3.83 0.39 1.75
N PHE A 247 4.21 0.98 0.63
CA PHE A 247 3.45 0.98 -0.62
C PHE A 247 4.28 0.45 -1.76
N ASP A 248 3.76 -0.52 -2.53
CA ASP A 248 4.42 -0.99 -3.74
C ASP A 248 3.46 -1.19 -4.92
N ILE A 249 4.05 -1.26 -6.12
CA ILE A 249 3.34 -1.47 -7.38
C ILE A 249 3.68 -2.84 -8.00
N ALA A 250 4.00 -3.85 -7.18
CA ALA A 250 4.31 -5.20 -7.65
C ALA A 250 3.22 -5.75 -8.57
N THR A 251 3.62 -6.29 -9.72
CA THR A 251 2.66 -6.93 -10.62
C THR A 251 2.31 -8.32 -10.11
N ARG A 252 1.00 -8.62 -10.01
CA ARG A 252 0.50 -9.93 -9.59
C ARG A 252 -0.42 -10.54 -10.63
N LYS A 253 -0.32 -11.87 -10.81
CA LYS A 253 -1.23 -12.62 -11.69
C LYS A 253 -2.67 -12.40 -11.20
N GLY A 254 -3.58 -12.08 -12.14
CA GLY A 254 -4.99 -11.83 -11.81
C GLY A 254 -5.27 -10.46 -11.20
N GLY A 255 -4.28 -9.59 -11.02
CA GLY A 255 -4.47 -8.21 -10.58
C GLY A 255 -4.91 -8.03 -9.12
N TRP A 256 -4.78 -9.09 -8.29
CA TRP A 256 -5.14 -8.99 -6.87
C TRP A 256 -4.16 -8.10 -6.09
N ARG A 257 -4.65 -7.51 -5.00
CA ARG A 257 -3.91 -6.58 -4.15
C ARG A 257 -3.78 -7.13 -2.73
N ILE A 258 -2.74 -6.71 -2.05
CA ILE A 258 -2.57 -6.89 -0.60
C ILE A 258 -2.83 -5.52 0.02
N CYS A 259 -3.93 -5.41 0.75
CA CYS A 259 -4.35 -4.17 1.41
C CYS A 259 -4.63 -4.50 2.88
N ASP A 260 -3.58 -4.57 3.66
CA ASP A 260 -3.63 -5.03 5.06
C ASP A 260 -3.18 -3.94 6.03
#